data_d7af82c0909e5e3036f65ff1aba0fef1
#
_entry.id   d7af82c0909e5e3036f65ff1aba0fef1
#
_cell.length_a   1.000
_cell.length_b   1.000
_cell.length_c   1.000
_cell.angle_alpha   90.00
_cell.angle_beta   90.00
_cell.angle_gamma   90.00
#
_symmetry.space_group_name_H-M   'P 1'
#
loop_
_entity.id
_entity.type
_entity.pdbx_description
1 polymer ?
#
loop_
_entity_poly.entity_id
_entity_poly.type
_entity_poly.pdbx_seq_one_letter_code
_entity_poly.pdbx_strand_id
1 'polypeptide(L)'
;YVIRSRDSAGNTVTSERAEFTTALDTRPPKVTDVVVETAIRGSGTEARGQITVAWKTDEPSTSQVAFVQGQSGDYTGRTTIDTRLTTEHVVVISDLPTSSIYRVQAVANDTAGNTGKADASSVIIGRGVDNIFSIIFNTLQRIFGL
;
A
#
# COMPACT_ATOMS: atom_id res chain seq x y z
N TYR A 1 22.37 5.68 31.17
CA TYR A 1 22.16 7.13 31.27
C TYR A 1 22.75 7.68 32.58
N VAL A 2 23.00 8.97 32.60
CA VAL A 2 23.29 9.76 33.80
C VAL A 2 22.37 10.98 33.78
N ILE A 3 21.90 11.39 34.94
CA ILE A 3 21.08 12.60 35.10
C ILE A 3 22.04 13.70 35.62
N ARG A 4 22.02 14.85 34.94
CA ARG A 4 22.77 16.04 35.36
C ARG A 4 21.79 17.17 35.64
N SER A 5 21.89 17.75 36.82
CA SER A 5 21.13 18.91 37.25
C SER A 5 22.03 20.06 37.59
N ARG A 6 21.60 21.30 37.34
CA ARG A 6 22.32 22.55 37.65
C ARG A 6 21.38 23.52 38.36
N ASP A 7 21.82 24.12 39.44
CA ASP A 7 21.08 25.17 40.12
C ASP A 7 21.31 26.55 39.48
N SER A 8 20.59 27.56 39.97
CA SER A 8 20.69 28.95 39.50
C SER A 8 22.05 29.62 39.88
N ALA A 9 22.79 29.08 40.86
CA ALA A 9 24.12 29.54 41.26
C ALA A 9 25.23 28.89 40.43
N GLY A 10 24.90 27.93 39.56
CA GLY A 10 25.84 27.26 38.68
C GLY A 10 26.39 25.93 39.23
N ASN A 11 25.99 25.50 40.41
CA ASN A 11 26.42 24.21 40.95
C ASN A 11 25.78 23.06 40.19
N THR A 12 26.55 22.03 39.92
CA THR A 12 26.07 20.85 39.19
C THR A 12 26.20 19.60 40.03
N VAL A 13 25.19 18.73 39.93
CA VAL A 13 25.23 17.37 40.46
C VAL A 13 24.99 16.41 39.32
N THR A 14 25.69 15.29 39.32
CA THR A 14 25.52 14.21 38.33
C THR A 14 25.24 12.93 39.12
N SER A 15 24.20 12.19 38.66
CA SER A 15 23.89 10.89 39.26
C SER A 15 24.96 9.85 38.91
N GLU A 16 24.94 8.75 39.58
CA GLU A 16 25.63 7.54 39.11
C GLU A 16 25.07 7.10 37.76
N ARG A 17 25.87 6.35 37.01
CA ARG A 17 25.45 5.75 35.75
C ARG A 17 24.44 4.65 36.03
N ALA A 18 23.26 4.75 35.35
CA ALA A 18 22.28 3.72 35.36
C ALA A 18 22.13 3.16 33.96
N GLU A 19 21.84 1.87 33.85
CA GLU A 19 21.63 1.14 32.59
C GLU A 19 20.21 0.50 32.59
N PHE A 20 19.59 0.46 31.47
CA PHE A 20 18.38 -0.30 31.25
C PHE A 20 18.42 -0.94 29.87
N THR A 21 17.81 -2.09 29.73
CA THR A 21 17.65 -2.78 28.43
C THR A 21 16.20 -2.68 27.99
N THR A 22 15.98 -2.25 26.78
CA THR A 22 14.64 -2.27 26.17
C THR A 22 14.31 -3.69 25.76
N ALA A 23 13.05 -4.09 25.91
CA ALA A 23 12.57 -5.34 25.37
C ALA A 23 12.65 -5.33 23.84
N LEU A 24 12.89 -6.50 23.25
CA LEU A 24 12.82 -6.67 21.81
C LEU A 24 11.36 -6.42 21.37
N ASP A 25 11.17 -5.67 20.28
CA ASP A 25 9.87 -5.52 19.67
C ASP A 25 9.47 -6.81 18.96
N THR A 26 8.33 -7.36 19.34
CA THR A 26 7.74 -8.58 18.77
C THR A 26 6.34 -8.34 18.22
N ARG A 27 5.88 -7.09 18.23
CA ARG A 27 4.54 -6.71 17.80
C ARG A 27 4.55 -6.29 16.33
N PRO A 28 3.81 -6.99 15.43
CA PRO A 28 3.73 -6.57 14.04
C PRO A 28 2.93 -5.27 13.87
N PRO A 29 3.23 -4.48 12.83
CA PRO A 29 2.47 -3.30 12.48
C PRO A 29 0.99 -3.64 12.28
N LYS A 30 0.10 -2.86 12.88
CA LYS A 30 -1.33 -3.00 12.69
C LYS A 30 -1.76 -2.26 11.44
N VAL A 31 -2.21 -3.00 10.41
CA VAL A 31 -2.71 -2.44 9.16
C VAL A 31 -4.18 -2.03 9.32
N THR A 32 -4.52 -0.79 8.95
CA THR A 32 -5.86 -0.20 9.03
C THR A 32 -6.18 0.64 7.80
N ASP A 33 -7.43 1.07 7.66
CA ASP A 33 -7.90 2.02 6.64
C ASP A 33 -7.53 1.60 5.20
N VAL A 34 -7.67 0.32 4.91
CA VAL A 34 -7.32 -0.22 3.59
C VAL A 34 -8.34 0.22 2.55
N VAL A 35 -7.86 0.91 1.53
CA VAL A 35 -8.64 1.33 0.36
C VAL A 35 -8.03 0.69 -0.88
N VAL A 36 -8.86 0.07 -1.71
CA VAL A 36 -8.44 -0.54 -2.98
C VAL A 36 -9.24 0.04 -4.12
N GLU A 37 -8.56 0.63 -5.09
CA GLU A 37 -9.17 1.24 -6.26
C GLU A 37 -8.64 0.59 -7.53
N THR A 38 -9.48 0.53 -8.57
CA THR A 38 -9.09 0.02 -9.89
C THR A 38 -9.24 1.10 -10.94
N ALA A 39 -8.32 1.10 -11.89
CA ALA A 39 -8.38 1.97 -13.07
C ALA A 39 -8.02 1.17 -14.33
N ILE A 40 -8.42 1.67 -15.49
CA ILE A 40 -8.07 1.11 -16.79
C ILE A 40 -7.35 2.19 -17.59
N ARG A 41 -6.22 1.81 -18.19
CA ARG A 41 -5.45 2.64 -19.11
C ARG A 41 -5.50 2.04 -20.51
N GLY A 42 -5.60 2.91 -21.52
CA GLY A 42 -5.76 2.48 -22.90
C GLY A 42 -7.19 2.01 -23.23
N SER A 43 -7.40 1.55 -24.44
CA SER A 43 -8.69 1.08 -24.95
C SER A 43 -8.52 -0.18 -25.79
N GLY A 44 -9.62 -0.90 -26.04
CA GLY A 44 -9.65 -2.11 -26.86
C GLY A 44 -8.66 -3.18 -26.35
N THR A 45 -7.89 -3.76 -27.25
CA THR A 45 -6.91 -4.82 -26.97
C THR A 45 -5.68 -4.33 -26.20
N GLU A 46 -5.41 -3.05 -26.24
CA GLU A 46 -4.29 -2.40 -25.52
C GLU A 46 -4.67 -1.95 -24.12
N ALA A 47 -5.92 -2.16 -23.72
CA ALA A 47 -6.36 -1.80 -22.38
C ALA A 47 -5.64 -2.62 -21.31
N ARG A 48 -5.10 -1.94 -20.30
CA ARG A 48 -4.42 -2.53 -19.15
C ARG A 48 -5.05 -2.02 -17.86
N GLY A 49 -5.21 -2.95 -16.95
CA GLY A 49 -5.71 -2.66 -15.61
C GLY A 49 -4.63 -2.17 -14.68
N GLN A 50 -5.06 -1.38 -13.70
CA GLN A 50 -4.25 -0.90 -12.60
C GLN A 50 -5.03 -1.08 -11.30
N ILE A 51 -4.35 -1.50 -10.25
CA ILE A 51 -4.89 -1.56 -8.88
C ILE A 51 -4.03 -0.64 -8.02
N THR A 52 -4.66 0.28 -7.30
CA THR A 52 -4.02 1.11 -6.28
C THR A 52 -4.50 0.62 -4.92
N VAL A 53 -3.57 0.31 -4.04
CA VAL A 53 -3.84 -0.09 -2.65
C VAL A 53 -3.25 0.95 -1.73
N ALA A 54 -4.08 1.58 -0.90
CA ALA A 54 -3.66 2.52 0.13
C ALA A 54 -4.05 1.99 1.51
N TRP A 55 -3.21 2.21 2.52
CA TRP A 55 -3.49 1.82 3.91
C TRP A 55 -2.68 2.63 4.91
N LYS A 56 -3.00 2.45 6.20
CA LYS A 56 -2.23 3.02 7.32
C LYS A 56 -1.69 1.93 8.21
N THR A 57 -0.59 2.25 8.91
CA THR A 57 -0.07 1.44 10.01
C THR A 57 0.07 2.28 11.28
N ASP A 58 0.01 1.63 12.44
CA ASP A 58 0.16 2.28 13.74
C ASP A 58 1.63 2.59 14.10
N GLU A 59 2.58 2.08 13.28
CA GLU A 59 4.02 2.33 13.41
C GLU A 59 4.71 2.37 12.05
N PRO A 60 5.89 3.02 11.95
CA PRO A 60 6.64 3.10 10.70
C PRO A 60 7.03 1.72 10.17
N SER A 61 6.64 1.42 8.94
CA SER A 61 6.85 0.12 8.29
C SER A 61 7.05 0.24 6.79
N THR A 62 7.50 -0.82 6.16
CA THR A 62 7.67 -0.95 4.71
C THR A 62 6.33 -1.13 3.99
N SER A 63 6.33 -0.97 2.66
CA SER A 63 5.12 -1.15 1.85
C SER A 63 5.29 -2.24 0.81
N GLN A 64 4.39 -3.23 0.82
CA GLN A 64 4.30 -4.26 -0.21
C GLN A 64 2.84 -4.71 -0.38
N VAL A 65 2.46 -5.13 -1.58
CA VAL A 65 1.18 -5.80 -1.85
C VAL A 65 1.42 -7.18 -2.42
N ALA A 66 0.79 -8.18 -1.80
CA ALA A 66 0.67 -9.52 -2.35
C ALA A 66 -0.63 -9.61 -3.15
N PHE A 67 -0.62 -10.26 -4.31
CA PHE A 67 -1.79 -10.38 -5.18
C PHE A 67 -1.84 -11.70 -5.94
N VAL A 68 -3.05 -12.05 -6.37
CA VAL A 68 -3.31 -13.21 -7.24
C VAL A 68 -4.50 -12.88 -8.14
N GLN A 69 -4.44 -13.35 -9.39
CA GLN A 69 -5.61 -13.33 -10.27
C GLN A 69 -6.57 -14.44 -9.85
N GLY A 70 -7.83 -14.11 -9.64
CA GLY A 70 -8.87 -14.98 -9.12
C GLY A 70 -9.35 -14.60 -7.71
N GLN A 71 -10.31 -15.34 -7.18
CA GLN A 71 -10.92 -15.09 -5.87
C GLN A 71 -10.32 -15.93 -4.73
N SER A 72 -9.55 -16.95 -5.06
CA SER A 72 -8.99 -17.89 -4.11
C SER A 72 -7.59 -18.35 -4.54
N GLY A 73 -6.93 -19.13 -3.71
CA GLY A 73 -5.58 -19.62 -3.96
C GLY A 73 -4.49 -18.80 -3.26
N ASP A 74 -3.26 -19.24 -3.39
CA ASP A 74 -2.10 -18.57 -2.82
C ASP A 74 -1.73 -17.32 -3.62
N TYR A 75 -1.15 -16.31 -2.95
CA TYR A 75 -0.63 -15.14 -3.61
C TYR A 75 0.60 -15.49 -4.45
N THR A 76 0.45 -15.43 -5.77
CA THR A 76 1.52 -15.76 -6.74
C THR A 76 2.34 -14.55 -7.15
N GLY A 77 1.80 -13.33 -6.98
CA GLY A 77 2.47 -12.07 -7.27
C GLY A 77 2.75 -11.26 -6.00
N ARG A 78 3.84 -10.51 -6.03
CA ARG A 78 4.19 -9.49 -5.03
C ARG A 78 4.79 -8.28 -5.72
N THR A 79 4.45 -7.09 -5.26
CA THR A 79 5.14 -5.88 -5.70
C THR A 79 6.55 -5.81 -5.14
N THR A 80 7.41 -5.00 -5.72
CA THR A 80 8.69 -4.63 -5.10
C THR A 80 8.41 -4.00 -3.73
N ILE A 81 9.23 -4.36 -2.74
CA ILE A 81 9.13 -3.76 -1.40
C ILE A 81 9.64 -2.32 -1.47
N ASP A 82 8.82 -1.37 -1.05
CA ASP A 82 9.30 -0.03 -0.70
C ASP A 82 9.84 -0.07 0.73
N THR A 83 11.13 0.10 0.88
CA THR A 83 11.84 0.01 2.16
C THR A 83 11.77 1.31 2.99
N ARG A 84 11.17 2.37 2.47
CA ARG A 84 10.94 3.59 3.23
C ARG A 84 9.94 3.30 4.36
N LEU A 85 10.33 3.62 5.57
CA LEU A 85 9.47 3.45 6.73
C LEU A 85 8.50 4.62 6.83
N THR A 86 7.22 4.32 6.76
CA THR A 86 6.12 5.29 6.85
C THR A 86 4.92 4.68 7.58
N THR A 87 3.98 5.50 7.98
CA THR A 87 2.68 5.07 8.51
C THR A 87 1.54 5.24 7.51
N GLU A 88 1.81 5.88 6.36
CA GLU A 88 0.87 6.03 5.25
C GLU A 88 1.47 5.41 4.01
N HIS A 89 0.74 4.49 3.40
CA HIS A 89 1.22 3.61 2.34
C HIS A 89 0.35 3.72 1.11
N VAL A 90 0.98 3.76 -0.07
CA VAL A 90 0.31 3.65 -1.37
C VAL A 90 1.18 2.79 -2.28
N VAL A 91 0.59 1.73 -2.83
CA VAL A 91 1.24 0.83 -3.78
C VAL A 91 0.36 0.67 -5.01
N VAL A 92 0.98 0.71 -6.18
CA VAL A 92 0.29 0.56 -7.47
C VAL A 92 0.77 -0.70 -8.17
N ILE A 93 -0.17 -1.50 -8.64
CA ILE A 93 0.07 -2.67 -9.50
C ILE A 93 -0.44 -2.30 -10.88
N SER A 94 0.43 -2.31 -11.89
CA SER A 94 0.12 -1.91 -13.27
C SER A 94 0.14 -3.10 -14.23
N ASP A 95 -0.27 -2.84 -15.47
CA ASP A 95 -0.19 -3.76 -16.61
C ASP A 95 -0.97 -5.07 -16.42
N LEU A 96 -2.01 -5.03 -15.61
CA LEU A 96 -2.85 -6.17 -15.33
C LEU A 96 -3.84 -6.42 -16.49
N PRO A 97 -4.18 -7.69 -16.79
CA PRO A 97 -5.30 -8.04 -17.65
C PRO A 97 -6.62 -7.38 -17.19
N THR A 98 -7.35 -6.83 -18.14
CA THR A 98 -8.71 -6.35 -17.92
C THR A 98 -9.72 -7.52 -17.89
N SER A 99 -10.97 -7.25 -17.51
CA SER A 99 -12.02 -8.28 -17.36
C SER A 99 -11.63 -9.41 -16.41
N SER A 100 -10.89 -9.07 -15.36
CA SER A 100 -10.31 -10.04 -14.41
C SER A 100 -10.59 -9.64 -12.97
N ILE A 101 -10.69 -10.65 -12.12
CA ILE A 101 -10.80 -10.48 -10.66
C ILE A 101 -9.41 -10.66 -10.07
N TYR A 102 -9.08 -9.84 -9.09
CA TYR A 102 -7.85 -9.95 -8.31
C TYR A 102 -8.15 -9.96 -6.83
N ARG A 103 -7.42 -10.77 -6.10
CA ARG A 103 -7.34 -10.71 -4.65
C ARG A 103 -6.01 -10.08 -4.26
N VAL A 104 -6.06 -9.06 -3.41
CA VAL A 104 -4.90 -8.29 -2.97
C VAL A 104 -4.83 -8.25 -1.44
N GLN A 105 -3.63 -8.13 -0.90
CA GLN A 105 -3.38 -8.02 0.54
C GLN A 105 -2.21 -7.07 0.78
N ALA A 106 -2.43 -6.02 1.56
CA ALA A 106 -1.36 -5.15 2.04
C ALA A 106 -0.48 -5.88 3.06
N VAL A 107 0.83 -5.69 2.94
CA VAL A 107 1.86 -6.29 3.81
C VAL A 107 2.82 -5.19 4.23
N ALA A 108 3.13 -5.13 5.52
CA ALA A 108 4.01 -4.15 6.12
C ALA A 108 4.99 -4.85 7.07
N ASN A 109 6.27 -4.49 7.02
CA ASN A 109 7.27 -4.98 7.97
C ASN A 109 7.84 -3.79 8.74
N ASP A 110 7.95 -3.92 10.07
CA ASP A 110 8.60 -2.94 10.92
C ASP A 110 10.14 -3.06 10.88
N THR A 111 10.83 -2.25 11.69
CA THR A 111 12.29 -2.28 11.83
C THR A 111 12.82 -3.50 12.56
N ALA A 112 11.99 -4.17 13.37
CA ALA A 112 12.33 -5.38 14.11
C ALA A 112 12.14 -6.66 13.26
N GLY A 113 11.51 -6.54 12.07
CA GLY A 113 11.24 -7.64 11.15
C GLY A 113 9.88 -8.32 11.38
N ASN A 114 9.01 -7.76 12.23
CA ASN A 114 7.66 -8.28 12.41
C ASN A 114 6.79 -7.90 11.22
N THR A 115 5.94 -8.83 10.76
CA THR A 115 5.11 -8.66 9.57
C THR A 115 3.63 -8.47 9.92
N GLY A 116 3.09 -7.30 9.60
CA GLY A 116 1.67 -6.99 9.62
C GLY A 116 1.02 -7.24 8.25
N LYS A 117 -0.22 -7.71 8.26
CA LYS A 117 -1.00 -7.97 7.04
C LYS A 117 -2.43 -7.48 7.22
N ALA A 118 -2.99 -6.92 6.17
CA ALA A 118 -4.41 -6.62 6.12
C ALA A 118 -5.25 -7.89 5.86
N ASP A 119 -6.55 -7.79 6.05
CA ASP A 119 -7.48 -8.72 5.44
C ASP A 119 -7.39 -8.65 3.90
N ALA A 120 -7.68 -9.77 3.25
CA ALA A 120 -7.66 -9.84 1.80
C ALA A 120 -8.85 -9.07 1.22
N SER A 121 -8.60 -8.27 0.19
CA SER A 121 -9.62 -7.57 -0.60
C SER A 121 -9.71 -8.15 -2.00
N SER A 122 -10.94 -8.34 -2.50
CA SER A 122 -11.17 -8.78 -3.88
C SER A 122 -11.70 -7.61 -4.70
N VAL A 123 -11.10 -7.38 -5.87
CA VAL A 123 -11.47 -6.30 -6.78
C VAL A 123 -11.63 -6.81 -8.21
N ILE A 124 -12.46 -6.14 -8.98
CA ILE A 124 -12.70 -6.44 -10.39
C ILE A 124 -12.10 -5.32 -11.22
N ILE A 125 -11.22 -5.69 -12.15
CA ILE A 125 -10.83 -4.81 -13.23
C ILE A 125 -11.84 -5.03 -14.36
N GLY A 126 -12.65 -4.03 -14.65
CA GLY A 126 -13.67 -4.08 -15.70
C GLY A 126 -13.10 -4.29 -17.10
N ARG A 127 -13.94 -4.21 -18.10
CA ARG A 127 -13.49 -4.13 -19.49
C ARG A 127 -12.96 -2.72 -19.76
N GLY A 128 -11.89 -2.64 -20.56
CA GLY A 128 -11.54 -1.40 -21.23
C GLY A 128 -12.65 -1.07 -22.22
N VAL A 129 -13.70 -0.41 -21.75
CA VAL A 129 -14.71 0.14 -22.67
C VAL A 129 -14.06 1.29 -23.42
N ASP A 130 -14.24 1.32 -24.73
CA ASP A 130 -14.02 2.54 -25.49
C ASP A 130 -14.73 3.66 -24.74
N ASN A 131 -14.02 4.71 -24.47
CA ASN A 131 -14.52 5.85 -23.69
C ASN A 131 -15.92 6.18 -24.21
N ILE A 132 -16.92 6.30 -23.32
CA ILE A 132 -18.31 6.64 -23.71
C ILE A 132 -18.33 7.80 -24.71
N PHE A 133 -17.41 8.74 -24.59
CA PHE A 133 -17.21 9.82 -25.55
C PHE A 133 -16.77 9.35 -26.93
N SER A 134 -15.92 8.34 -27.07
CA SER A 134 -15.55 7.79 -28.38
C SER A 134 -16.71 7.01 -29.01
N ILE A 135 -17.50 6.30 -28.22
CA ILE A 135 -18.71 5.62 -28.71
C ILE A 135 -19.74 6.65 -29.19
N ILE A 136 -19.99 7.69 -28.40
CA ILE A 136 -20.89 8.78 -28.77
C ILE A 136 -20.38 9.52 -30.01
N PHE A 137 -19.10 9.87 -30.06
CA PHE A 137 -18.46 10.58 -31.14
C PHE A 137 -18.48 9.76 -32.45
N ASN A 138 -18.13 8.48 -32.42
CA ASN A 138 -18.19 7.56 -33.55
C ASN A 138 -19.62 7.35 -34.02
N THR A 139 -20.60 7.32 -33.10
CA THR A 139 -22.02 7.21 -33.43
C THR A 139 -22.51 8.49 -34.11
N LEU A 140 -22.15 9.67 -33.61
CA LEU A 140 -22.47 10.96 -34.20
C LEU A 140 -21.84 11.14 -35.58
N GLN A 141 -20.57 10.77 -35.77
CA GLN A 141 -19.93 10.79 -37.09
C GLN A 141 -20.65 9.89 -38.09
N ARG A 142 -21.07 8.70 -37.66
CA ARG A 142 -21.77 7.75 -38.52
C ARG A 142 -23.19 8.20 -38.90
N ILE A 143 -23.89 8.93 -38.01
CA ILE A 143 -25.26 9.41 -38.24
C ILE A 143 -25.26 10.72 -39.03
N PHE A 144 -24.32 11.61 -38.76
CA PHE A 144 -24.33 12.99 -39.29
C PHE A 144 -23.28 13.22 -40.37
N GLY A 145 -22.40 12.26 -40.67
CA GLY A 145 -21.39 12.36 -41.74
C GLY A 145 -20.34 13.45 -41.46
N LEU A 146 -20.05 13.73 -40.18
CA LEU A 146 -19.08 14.74 -39.77
C LEU A 146 -17.63 14.23 -39.90
#